data_ef828a3e1f2c8ea410bf04bc6cd8d6c4
#
_entry.id   ef828a3e1f2c8ea410bf04bc6cd8d6c4
#
_cell.length_a   1.000
_cell.length_b   1.000
_cell.length_c   1.000
_cell.angle_alpha   90.00
_cell.angle_beta   90.00
_cell.angle_gamma   90.00
#
_symmetry.space_group_name_H-M   'P 1'
#
loop_
_entity.id
_entity.type
_entity.pdbx_description
1 polymer ?
#
loop_
_entity_poly.entity_id
_entity_poly.type
_entity_poly.pdbx_seq_one_letter_code
_entity_poly.pdbx_strand_id
1 'polypeptide(L)'
;MQGGGTGVDAPFRTSQCLPLQRTYSVSKHIHEKKSHAARLLVPDGFSPEDVKNLSSVLNALLADAFAIYLKTKNFHWHMSGQHFRDYHLLLDEHGAQIFAITDAVAERVRKVGGTTIHSVGHIARLQRIADNDEEFVGPTEMLRELLADNKAFVKSLRAAHVVTSKANEYATTSLIESWIDEAERRAWFLFEATR
;
A
#
# COMPACT_ATOMS: atom_id res chain seq x y z
N MET A 1 -77.04 12.91 13.87
CA MET A 1 -77.02 11.63 13.16
C MET A 1 -75.56 11.38 12.86
N GLN A 2 -74.82 10.74 13.72
CA GLN A 2 -74.63 9.30 13.85
C GLN A 2 -73.91 8.69 12.60
N GLY A 3 -72.75 8.13 12.86
CA GLY A 3 -72.01 7.11 12.13
C GLY A 3 -70.51 7.41 12.15
N GLY A 4 -69.62 6.89 12.92
CA GLY A 4 -69.36 5.52 13.42
C GLY A 4 -68.48 4.80 12.41
N GLY A 5 -67.16 4.83 12.58
CA GLY A 5 -66.24 4.11 11.73
C GLY A 5 -64.90 3.89 12.44
N THR A 6 -64.79 2.73 13.08
CA THR A 6 -63.62 2.22 13.81
C THR A 6 -62.52 1.81 12.84
N GLY A 7 -61.37 2.48 12.88
CA GLY A 7 -60.13 2.05 12.23
C GLY A 7 -59.30 1.22 13.18
N VAL A 8 -59.01 0.01 12.80
CA VAL A 8 -58.16 -0.97 13.53
C VAL A 8 -56.68 -0.67 13.22
N ASP A 9 -55.95 -0.30 14.28
CA ASP A 9 -54.50 -0.23 14.25
C ASP A 9 -53.87 -1.62 14.12
N ALA A 10 -53.14 -1.86 13.05
CA ALA A 10 -52.29 -3.02 12.89
C ALA A 10 -50.88 -2.68 13.43
N PRO A 11 -50.29 -3.50 14.31
CA PRO A 11 -48.93 -3.22 14.80
C PRO A 11 -47.88 -3.53 13.76
N PHE A 12 -47.03 -2.58 13.48
CA PHE A 12 -45.79 -2.75 12.74
C PHE A 12 -44.91 -3.78 13.44
N ARG A 13 -44.70 -4.93 12.81
CA ARG A 13 -43.67 -5.89 13.21
C ARG A 13 -42.32 -5.36 12.80
N THR A 14 -41.52 -4.92 13.77
CA THR A 14 -40.10 -4.68 13.61
C THR A 14 -39.39 -6.02 13.37
N SER A 15 -38.99 -6.25 12.14
CA SER A 15 -38.10 -7.36 11.77
C SER A 15 -36.73 -7.09 12.39
N GLN A 16 -36.42 -7.77 13.48
CA GLN A 16 -35.08 -7.80 14.04
C GLN A 16 -34.18 -8.58 13.07
N CYS A 17 -33.30 -7.85 12.34
CA CYS A 17 -32.17 -8.44 11.64
C CYS A 17 -31.18 -8.98 12.69
N LEU A 18 -31.12 -10.30 12.84
CA LEU A 18 -30.08 -10.97 13.59
C LEU A 18 -28.76 -10.85 12.81
N PRO A 19 -27.64 -10.45 13.45
CA PRO A 19 -26.34 -10.45 12.80
C PRO A 19 -25.92 -11.89 12.51
N LEU A 20 -25.66 -12.21 11.26
CA LEU A 20 -25.01 -13.43 10.82
C LEU A 20 -23.60 -13.49 11.40
N GLN A 21 -23.45 -14.12 12.54
CA GLN A 21 -22.15 -14.50 13.07
C GLN A 21 -21.55 -15.58 12.16
N ARG A 22 -20.72 -15.17 11.21
CA ARG A 22 -19.81 -16.06 10.50
C ARG A 22 -18.73 -16.53 11.48
N THR A 23 -18.96 -17.64 12.13
CA THR A 23 -17.91 -18.37 12.83
C THR A 23 -16.98 -18.99 11.79
N TYR A 24 -15.89 -18.30 11.49
CA TYR A 24 -14.79 -18.92 10.75
C TYR A 24 -14.14 -19.97 11.67
N SER A 25 -14.29 -21.22 11.31
CA SER A 25 -13.60 -22.34 11.95
C SER A 25 -12.08 -22.19 11.71
N VAL A 26 -11.38 -21.66 12.70
CA VAL A 26 -9.90 -21.60 12.74
C VAL A 26 -9.41 -22.88 13.40
N SER A 27 -9.59 -24.01 12.75
CA SER A 27 -8.99 -25.24 13.24
C SER A 27 -8.71 -26.17 12.07
N LYS A 28 -7.43 -26.28 11.73
CA LYS A 28 -6.70 -27.46 11.16
C LYS A 28 -5.46 -27.14 10.31
N HIS A 29 -4.86 -25.93 10.36
CA HIS A 29 -3.72 -25.63 9.49
C HIS A 29 -2.35 -25.45 10.18
N ILE A 30 -2.16 -25.94 11.41
CA ILE A 30 -0.91 -25.70 12.14
C ILE A 30 0.21 -26.71 11.80
N HIS A 31 -0.10 -27.88 11.28
CA HIS A 31 0.90 -28.95 11.02
C HIS A 31 1.51 -28.96 9.61
N GLU A 32 0.87 -28.32 8.63
CA GLU A 32 1.39 -28.26 7.24
C GLU A 32 2.36 -27.09 6.94
N LYS A 33 2.44 -26.10 7.81
CA LYS A 33 3.22 -24.86 7.54
C LYS A 33 4.73 -25.08 7.36
N LYS A 34 5.32 -26.12 7.98
CA LYS A 34 6.77 -26.39 7.84
C LYS A 34 7.16 -26.98 6.49
N SER A 35 6.28 -27.70 5.80
CA SER A 35 6.58 -28.31 4.50
C SER A 35 6.43 -27.35 3.32
N HIS A 36 5.58 -26.31 3.42
CA HIS A 36 5.35 -25.35 2.34
C HIS A 36 6.46 -24.30 2.22
N ALA A 37 7.04 -23.85 3.33
CA ALA A 37 8.16 -22.91 3.32
C ALA A 37 9.38 -23.46 2.57
N ALA A 38 9.64 -24.77 2.72
CA ALA A 38 10.75 -25.43 2.00
C ALA A 38 10.57 -25.45 0.47
N ARG A 39 9.32 -25.41 -0.03
CA ARG A 39 9.03 -25.39 -1.49
C ARG A 39 9.28 -24.05 -2.15
N LEU A 40 9.43 -23.00 -1.34
CA LEU A 40 9.65 -21.63 -1.82
C LEU A 40 11.11 -21.19 -1.68
N LEU A 41 11.98 -22.05 -1.15
CA LEU A 41 13.41 -21.75 -1.03
C LEU A 41 14.05 -21.61 -2.41
N VAL A 42 14.78 -20.53 -2.59
CA VAL A 42 15.65 -20.29 -3.73
C VAL A 42 17.08 -20.38 -3.22
N PRO A 43 17.95 -21.18 -3.83
CA PRO A 43 19.36 -21.24 -3.43
C PRO A 43 20.08 -19.99 -3.95
N ASP A 44 20.21 -18.98 -3.11
CA ASP A 44 20.73 -17.66 -3.45
C ASP A 44 22.08 -17.32 -2.81
N GLY A 45 22.53 -18.17 -1.89
CA GLY A 45 23.83 -18.01 -1.20
C GLY A 45 23.79 -17.01 -0.02
N PHE A 46 22.63 -16.44 0.33
CA PHE A 46 22.49 -15.58 1.51
C PHE A 46 22.31 -16.39 2.81
N SER A 47 22.78 -15.84 3.93
CA SER A 47 22.51 -16.43 5.23
C SER A 47 21.01 -16.29 5.59
N PRO A 48 20.44 -17.16 6.44
CA PRO A 48 19.05 -17.02 6.90
C PRO A 48 18.76 -15.66 7.56
N GLU A 49 19.75 -15.04 8.21
CA GLU A 49 19.64 -13.72 8.80
C GLU A 49 19.56 -12.63 7.73
N ASP A 50 20.42 -12.71 6.69
CA ASP A 50 20.37 -11.78 5.56
C ASP A 50 19.04 -11.89 4.81
N VAL A 51 18.57 -13.09 4.51
CA VAL A 51 17.26 -13.32 3.88
C VAL A 51 16.14 -12.67 4.69
N LYS A 52 16.16 -12.83 6.02
CA LYS A 52 15.16 -12.20 6.91
C LYS A 52 15.24 -10.69 6.86
N ASN A 53 16.43 -10.11 6.95
CA ASN A 53 16.64 -8.66 6.97
C ASN A 53 16.27 -8.03 5.62
N LEU A 54 16.75 -8.61 4.51
CA LEU A 54 16.45 -8.18 3.14
C LEU A 54 14.93 -8.26 2.87
N SER A 55 14.30 -9.38 3.18
CA SER A 55 12.86 -9.57 2.99
C SER A 55 12.04 -8.58 3.80
N SER A 56 12.46 -8.29 5.03
CA SER A 56 11.77 -7.33 5.91
C SER A 56 11.75 -5.92 5.33
N VAL A 57 12.92 -5.41 4.93
CA VAL A 57 13.02 -4.04 4.40
C VAL A 57 12.34 -3.91 3.03
N LEU A 58 12.46 -4.91 2.16
CA LEU A 58 11.86 -4.90 0.84
C LEU A 58 10.32 -5.02 0.91
N ASN A 59 9.78 -5.88 1.78
CA ASN A 59 8.33 -5.98 1.97
C ASN A 59 7.73 -4.68 2.54
N ALA A 60 8.45 -3.99 3.43
CA ALA A 60 8.02 -2.69 3.92
C ALA A 60 8.04 -1.62 2.81
N LEU A 61 9.07 -1.60 1.95
CA LEU A 61 9.10 -0.72 0.77
C LEU A 61 7.97 -1.02 -0.21
N LEU A 62 7.68 -2.30 -0.45
CA LEU A 62 6.59 -2.73 -1.31
C LEU A 62 5.23 -2.27 -0.78
N ALA A 63 5.01 -2.39 0.53
CA ALA A 63 3.79 -1.92 1.17
C ALA A 63 3.64 -0.40 1.06
N ASP A 64 4.71 0.36 1.31
CA ASP A 64 4.72 1.81 1.14
C ASP A 64 4.44 2.22 -0.31
N ALA A 65 5.03 1.52 -1.29
CA ALA A 65 4.79 1.78 -2.72
C ALA A 65 3.31 1.59 -3.09
N PHE A 66 2.66 0.52 -2.61
CA PHE A 66 1.22 0.31 -2.81
C PHE A 66 0.38 1.40 -2.12
N ALA A 67 0.75 1.81 -0.91
CA ALA A 67 0.03 2.87 -0.18
C ALA A 67 0.14 4.22 -0.90
N ILE A 68 1.35 4.62 -1.32
CA ILE A 68 1.56 5.87 -2.09
C ILE A 68 0.84 5.79 -3.44
N TYR A 69 0.90 4.64 -4.13
CA TYR A 69 0.18 4.44 -5.39
C TYR A 69 -1.32 4.67 -5.22
N LEU A 70 -1.94 4.02 -4.23
CA LEU A 70 -3.38 4.15 -4.00
C LEU A 70 -3.76 5.58 -3.61
N LYS A 71 -3.00 6.23 -2.70
CA LYS A 71 -3.23 7.64 -2.34
C LYS A 71 -3.06 8.58 -3.54
N THR A 72 -2.03 8.36 -4.38
CA THR A 72 -1.84 9.13 -5.61
C THR A 72 -3.03 8.97 -6.55
N LYS A 73 -3.57 7.75 -6.70
CA LYS A 73 -4.77 7.50 -7.51
C LYS A 73 -6.03 8.07 -6.87
N ASN A 74 -6.18 7.99 -5.55
CA ASN A 74 -7.25 8.66 -4.83
C ASN A 74 -7.26 10.17 -5.15
N PHE A 75 -6.14 10.84 -4.98
CA PHE A 75 -6.03 12.27 -5.26
C PHE A 75 -6.15 12.60 -6.76
N HIS A 76 -5.68 11.74 -7.65
CA HIS A 76 -5.90 11.84 -9.09
C HIS A 76 -7.40 11.81 -9.43
N TRP A 77 -8.18 10.90 -8.85
CA TRP A 77 -9.62 10.79 -9.09
C TRP A 77 -10.41 11.97 -8.53
N HIS A 78 -10.00 12.51 -7.38
CA HIS A 78 -10.71 13.57 -6.68
C HIS A 78 -10.10 14.96 -6.93
N MET A 79 -9.13 15.08 -7.83
CA MET A 79 -8.55 16.36 -8.23
C MET A 79 -9.63 17.29 -8.81
N SER A 80 -9.53 18.60 -8.50
CA SER A 80 -10.46 19.60 -9.00
C SER A 80 -9.78 20.97 -9.09
N GLY A 81 -10.48 21.97 -9.60
CA GLY A 81 -10.05 23.37 -9.58
C GLY A 81 -9.30 23.84 -10.82
N GLN A 82 -8.66 25.01 -10.71
CA GLN A 82 -8.10 25.77 -11.85
C GLN A 82 -7.02 25.01 -12.62
N HIS A 83 -6.19 24.20 -11.94
CA HIS A 83 -5.11 23.41 -12.52
C HIS A 83 -5.46 21.93 -12.63
N PHE A 84 -6.77 21.62 -12.71
CA PHE A 84 -7.26 20.23 -12.73
C PHE A 84 -6.50 19.37 -13.72
N ARG A 85 -6.42 19.78 -14.98
CA ARG A 85 -5.82 18.96 -16.04
C ARG A 85 -4.35 18.67 -15.76
N ASP A 86 -3.59 19.69 -15.36
CA ASP A 86 -2.14 19.55 -15.17
C ASP A 86 -1.83 18.66 -13.96
N TYR A 87 -2.54 18.87 -12.84
CA TYR A 87 -2.36 18.04 -11.65
C TYR A 87 -2.88 16.62 -11.83
N HIS A 88 -4.02 16.46 -12.51
CA HIS A 88 -4.59 15.15 -12.83
C HIS A 88 -3.61 14.30 -13.67
N LEU A 89 -2.99 14.87 -14.70
CA LEU A 89 -2.00 14.20 -15.54
C LEU A 89 -0.68 13.95 -14.77
N LEU A 90 -0.21 14.90 -13.95
CA LEU A 90 0.96 14.73 -13.10
C LEU A 90 0.78 13.54 -12.15
N LEU A 91 -0.38 13.45 -11.49
CA LEU A 91 -0.65 12.36 -10.56
C LEU A 91 -0.87 11.01 -11.27
N ASP A 92 -1.37 11.01 -12.50
CA ASP A 92 -1.44 9.79 -13.32
C ASP A 92 -0.05 9.26 -13.66
N GLU A 93 0.85 10.15 -14.10
CA GLU A 93 2.25 9.82 -14.37
C GLU A 93 2.95 9.28 -13.10
N HIS A 94 2.79 9.97 -11.96
CA HIS A 94 3.39 9.56 -10.70
C HIS A 94 2.85 8.21 -10.22
N GLY A 95 1.55 7.97 -10.36
CA GLY A 95 0.93 6.68 -10.03
C GLY A 95 1.50 5.55 -10.87
N ALA A 96 1.64 5.75 -12.18
CA ALA A 96 2.23 4.76 -13.08
C ALA A 96 3.69 4.43 -12.71
N GLN A 97 4.51 5.44 -12.40
CA GLN A 97 5.90 5.26 -11.98
C GLN A 97 6.02 4.46 -10.67
N ILE A 98 5.20 4.79 -9.67
CA ILE A 98 5.22 4.09 -8.39
C ILE A 98 4.74 2.64 -8.55
N PHE A 99 3.69 2.41 -9.34
CA PHE A 99 3.20 1.06 -9.57
C PHE A 99 4.22 0.18 -10.30
N ALA A 100 4.99 0.74 -11.23
CA ALA A 100 5.98 0.00 -12.02
C ALA A 100 7.08 -0.66 -11.16
N ILE A 101 7.41 -0.09 -9.99
CA ILE A 101 8.44 -0.68 -9.12
C ILE A 101 7.91 -1.85 -8.27
N THR A 102 6.60 -2.02 -8.11
CA THR A 102 6.02 -2.99 -7.17
C THR A 102 6.38 -4.42 -7.52
N ASP A 103 6.30 -4.79 -8.79
CA ASP A 103 6.66 -6.13 -9.26
C ASP A 103 8.15 -6.42 -9.04
N ALA A 104 9.01 -5.48 -9.43
CA ALA A 104 10.45 -5.61 -9.26
C ALA A 104 10.84 -5.80 -7.79
N VAL A 105 10.25 -5.04 -6.85
CA VAL A 105 10.50 -5.20 -5.41
C VAL A 105 10.02 -6.57 -4.92
N ALA A 106 8.80 -6.99 -5.31
CA ALA A 106 8.25 -8.29 -4.92
C ALA A 106 9.12 -9.46 -5.43
N GLU A 107 9.55 -9.40 -6.67
CA GLU A 107 10.46 -10.40 -7.25
C GLU A 107 11.84 -10.42 -6.57
N ARG A 108 12.36 -9.23 -6.17
CA ARG A 108 13.63 -9.20 -5.42
C ARG A 108 13.52 -9.94 -4.10
N VAL A 109 12.40 -9.77 -3.34
CA VAL A 109 12.15 -10.56 -2.13
C VAL A 109 12.21 -12.07 -2.43
N ARG A 110 11.62 -12.51 -3.55
CA ARG A 110 11.65 -13.92 -3.96
C ARG A 110 13.05 -14.38 -4.35
N LYS A 111 13.77 -13.56 -5.10
CA LYS A 111 15.14 -13.86 -5.59
C LYS A 111 16.15 -13.96 -4.45
N VAL A 112 15.95 -13.26 -3.33
CA VAL A 112 16.80 -13.38 -2.12
C VAL A 112 16.32 -14.48 -1.15
N GLY A 113 15.41 -15.37 -1.57
CA GLY A 113 14.96 -16.52 -0.79
C GLY A 113 13.80 -16.25 0.17
N GLY A 114 13.28 -15.03 0.22
CA GLY A 114 12.18 -14.63 1.10
C GLY A 114 10.79 -14.91 0.52
N THR A 115 9.75 -14.55 1.28
CA THR A 115 8.36 -14.51 0.84
C THR A 115 7.87 -13.07 0.85
N THR A 116 7.09 -12.69 -0.17
CA THR A 116 6.59 -11.33 -0.35
C THR A 116 5.14 -11.17 0.15
N ILE A 117 4.54 -10.02 -0.08
CA ILE A 117 3.18 -9.66 0.32
C ILE A 117 2.15 -10.60 -0.34
N HIS A 118 1.11 -10.99 0.42
CA HIS A 118 0.08 -11.94 -0.05
C HIS A 118 -1.32 -11.32 -0.20
N SER A 119 -1.58 -10.14 0.39
CA SER A 119 -2.92 -9.57 0.40
C SER A 119 -2.91 -8.07 0.73
N VAL A 120 -4.01 -7.37 0.45
CA VAL A 120 -4.22 -5.97 0.86
C VAL A 120 -4.09 -5.81 2.38
N GLY A 121 -4.64 -6.74 3.16
CA GLY A 121 -4.48 -6.72 4.61
C GLY A 121 -3.02 -6.91 5.07
N HIS A 122 -2.17 -7.55 4.26
CA HIS A 122 -0.74 -7.64 4.53
C HIS A 122 -0.04 -6.31 4.22
N ILE A 123 -0.42 -5.61 3.14
CA ILE A 123 0.03 -4.25 2.85
C ILE A 123 -0.29 -3.33 4.03
N ALA A 124 -1.55 -3.29 4.47
CA ALA A 124 -2.02 -2.43 5.55
C ALA A 124 -1.27 -2.63 6.89
N ARG A 125 -0.73 -3.83 7.13
CA ARG A 125 0.08 -4.09 8.34
C ARG A 125 1.54 -3.67 8.22
N LEU A 126 2.07 -3.54 7.01
CA LEU A 126 3.48 -3.26 6.75
C LEU A 126 3.74 -1.83 6.31
N GLN A 127 2.74 -1.15 5.73
CA GLN A 127 2.88 0.23 5.25
C GLN A 127 3.21 1.19 6.40
N ARG A 128 4.01 2.20 6.10
CA ARG A 128 4.40 3.28 7.01
C ARG A 128 3.90 4.65 6.55
N ILE A 129 3.28 4.68 5.39
CA ILE A 129 2.62 5.84 4.82
C ILE A 129 1.22 5.93 5.45
N ALA A 130 0.86 7.09 5.97
CA ALA A 130 -0.46 7.30 6.54
C ALA A 130 -1.55 7.27 5.45
N ASP A 131 -2.68 6.64 5.75
CA ASP A 131 -3.85 6.68 4.88
C ASP A 131 -4.52 8.07 4.93
N ASN A 132 -5.27 8.42 3.88
CA ASN A 132 -6.13 9.59 3.86
C ASN A 132 -7.51 9.18 3.34
N ASP A 133 -8.48 9.12 4.26
CA ASP A 133 -9.88 8.77 4.00
C ASP A 133 -10.81 9.99 4.08
N GLU A 134 -10.24 11.22 4.05
CA GLU A 134 -11.04 12.45 4.07
C GLU A 134 -11.91 12.55 2.82
N GLU A 135 -13.18 12.93 3.03
CA GLU A 135 -14.15 13.07 1.94
C GLU A 135 -13.73 14.16 0.93
N PHE A 136 -13.03 15.20 1.40
CA PHE A 136 -12.51 16.27 0.58
C PHE A 136 -11.13 16.75 1.05
N VAL A 137 -10.18 16.76 0.12
CA VAL A 137 -8.86 17.39 0.30
C VAL A 137 -8.65 18.43 -0.80
N GLY A 138 -8.20 19.62 -0.44
CA GLY A 138 -7.92 20.68 -1.41
C GLY A 138 -6.74 20.33 -2.34
N PRO A 139 -6.73 20.75 -3.63
CA PRO A 139 -5.70 20.37 -4.60
C PRO A 139 -4.27 20.60 -4.11
N THR A 140 -3.99 21.76 -3.54
CA THR A 140 -2.66 22.09 -3.02
C THR A 140 -2.26 21.19 -1.83
N GLU A 141 -3.21 20.85 -0.97
CA GLU A 141 -2.97 19.93 0.16
C GLU A 141 -2.72 18.50 -0.31
N MET A 142 -3.45 18.03 -1.34
CA MET A 142 -3.16 16.74 -2.00
C MET A 142 -1.70 16.66 -2.46
N LEU A 143 -1.21 17.69 -3.15
CA LEU A 143 0.17 17.72 -3.64
C LEU A 143 1.20 17.80 -2.49
N ARG A 144 0.91 18.57 -1.43
CA ARG A 144 1.78 18.68 -0.25
C ARG A 144 1.88 17.37 0.51
N GLU A 145 0.77 16.66 0.66
CA GLU A 145 0.74 15.37 1.31
C GLU A 145 1.55 14.33 0.52
N LEU A 146 1.35 14.25 -0.80
CA LEU A 146 2.14 13.38 -1.67
C LEU A 146 3.62 13.75 -1.70
N LEU A 147 3.97 15.03 -1.59
CA LEU A 147 5.34 15.49 -1.42
C LEU A 147 5.96 14.93 -0.12
N ALA A 148 5.23 15.01 0.98
CA ALA A 148 5.69 14.47 2.26
C ALA A 148 5.88 12.95 2.20
N ASP A 149 4.93 12.23 1.57
CA ASP A 149 5.00 10.79 1.36
C ASP A 149 6.19 10.37 0.50
N ASN A 150 6.45 11.05 -0.63
CA ASN A 150 7.62 10.76 -1.46
C ASN A 150 8.93 11.03 -0.72
N LYS A 151 9.03 12.09 0.10
CA LYS A 151 10.20 12.34 0.96
C LYS A 151 10.39 11.24 2.00
N ALA A 152 9.31 10.75 2.62
CA ALA A 152 9.36 9.63 3.55
C ALA A 152 9.80 8.34 2.84
N PHE A 153 9.32 8.11 1.62
CA PHE A 153 9.71 6.97 0.81
C PHE A 153 11.18 7.00 0.42
N VAL A 154 11.73 8.16 0.00
CA VAL A 154 13.17 8.36 -0.24
C VAL A 154 13.99 8.00 0.99
N LYS A 155 13.56 8.45 2.18
CA LYS A 155 14.24 8.09 3.43
C LYS A 155 14.22 6.57 3.67
N SER A 156 13.10 5.92 3.39
CA SER A 156 12.95 4.46 3.52
C SER A 156 13.81 3.69 2.50
N LEU A 157 13.89 4.17 1.26
CA LEU A 157 14.76 3.61 0.22
C LEU A 157 16.23 3.71 0.62
N ARG A 158 16.68 4.86 1.13
CA ARG A 158 18.06 5.03 1.63
C ARG A 158 18.38 4.10 2.80
N ALA A 159 17.44 3.88 3.71
CA ALA A 159 17.62 2.92 4.81
C ALA A 159 17.73 1.47 4.28
N ALA A 160 16.92 1.09 3.29
CA ALA A 160 17.00 -0.22 2.65
C ALA A 160 18.31 -0.39 1.88
N HIS A 161 18.81 0.65 1.20
CA HIS A 161 20.11 0.64 0.52
C HIS A 161 21.26 0.25 1.48
N VAL A 162 21.25 0.77 2.70
CA VAL A 162 22.25 0.39 3.72
C VAL A 162 22.17 -1.09 4.05
N VAL A 163 20.97 -1.65 4.19
CA VAL A 163 20.76 -3.08 4.51
C VAL A 163 21.22 -3.97 3.34
N THR A 164 20.85 -3.63 2.11
CA THR A 164 21.22 -4.41 0.92
C THR A 164 22.73 -4.36 0.65
N SER A 165 23.34 -3.18 0.81
CA SER A 165 24.81 -3.01 0.69
C SER A 165 25.57 -3.84 1.74
N LYS A 166 25.10 -3.87 2.99
CA LYS A 166 25.71 -4.66 4.06
C LYS A 166 25.67 -6.16 3.78
N ALA A 167 24.60 -6.63 3.13
CA ALA A 167 24.45 -8.02 2.73
C ALA A 167 25.18 -8.36 1.41
N ASN A 168 25.87 -7.40 0.78
CA ASN A 168 26.46 -7.52 -0.56
C ASN A 168 25.42 -7.90 -1.65
N GLU A 169 24.17 -7.52 -1.46
CA GLU A 169 23.11 -7.75 -2.43
C GLU A 169 23.09 -6.60 -3.46
N TYR A 170 24.05 -6.65 -4.41
CA TYR A 170 24.33 -5.59 -5.38
C TYR A 170 23.18 -5.32 -6.34
N ALA A 171 22.43 -6.36 -6.74
CA ALA A 171 21.36 -6.20 -7.72
C ALA A 171 20.19 -5.38 -7.15
N THR A 172 19.79 -5.63 -5.91
CA THR A 172 18.75 -4.81 -5.24
C THR A 172 19.28 -3.43 -4.89
N THR A 173 20.55 -3.32 -4.46
CA THR A 173 21.18 -2.02 -4.17
C THR A 173 21.13 -1.10 -5.39
N SER A 174 21.49 -1.60 -6.57
CA SER A 174 21.43 -0.85 -7.83
C SER A 174 20.01 -0.43 -8.22
N LEU A 175 19.01 -1.30 -8.02
CA LEU A 175 17.60 -0.95 -8.27
C LEU A 175 17.11 0.13 -7.31
N ILE A 176 17.50 0.05 -6.02
CA ILE A 176 17.14 1.07 -5.02
C ILE A 176 17.71 2.44 -5.39
N GLU A 177 18.92 2.52 -5.93
CA GLU A 177 19.50 3.78 -6.41
C GLU A 177 18.64 4.45 -7.48
N SER A 178 18.16 3.67 -8.46
CA SER A 178 17.23 4.15 -9.48
C SER A 178 15.89 4.60 -8.89
N TRP A 179 15.35 3.84 -7.94
CA TRP A 179 14.08 4.19 -7.27
C TRP A 179 14.21 5.43 -6.38
N ILE A 180 15.38 5.70 -5.81
CA ILE A 180 15.67 6.94 -5.08
C ILE A 180 15.58 8.13 -6.05
N ASP A 181 16.27 8.09 -7.20
CA ASP A 181 16.23 9.15 -8.20
C ASP A 181 14.81 9.44 -8.70
N GLU A 182 14.04 8.40 -9.03
CA GLU A 182 12.65 8.55 -9.43
C GLU A 182 11.77 9.17 -8.33
N ALA A 183 11.94 8.77 -7.08
CA ALA A 183 11.17 9.32 -5.97
C ALA A 183 11.55 10.76 -5.65
N GLU A 184 12.83 11.13 -5.78
CA GLU A 184 13.31 12.50 -5.66
C GLU A 184 12.78 13.38 -6.79
N ARG A 185 12.73 12.87 -8.03
CA ARG A 185 12.10 13.55 -9.16
C ARG A 185 10.63 13.84 -8.89
N ARG A 186 9.84 12.86 -8.43
CA ARG A 186 8.43 13.07 -8.06
C ARG A 186 8.29 14.11 -6.96
N ALA A 187 9.13 14.04 -5.93
CA ALA A 187 9.12 15.03 -4.85
C ALA A 187 9.43 16.44 -5.36
N TRP A 188 10.39 16.59 -6.29
CA TRP A 188 10.71 17.88 -6.91
C TRP A 188 9.51 18.43 -7.69
N PHE A 189 8.89 17.64 -8.55
CA PHE A 189 7.72 18.09 -9.33
C PHE A 189 6.55 18.51 -8.43
N LEU A 190 6.26 17.75 -7.37
CA LEU A 190 5.23 18.09 -6.39
C LEU A 190 5.57 19.39 -5.63
N PHE A 191 6.85 19.58 -5.29
CA PHE A 191 7.30 20.81 -4.64
C PHE A 191 7.09 22.02 -5.54
N GLU A 192 7.54 21.97 -6.80
CA GLU A 192 7.37 23.09 -7.72
C GLU A 192 5.91 23.40 -8.04
N ALA A 193 5.05 22.38 -8.08
CA ALA A 193 3.62 22.56 -8.30
C ALA A 193 2.87 23.20 -7.10
N THR A 194 3.51 23.30 -5.94
CA THR A 194 2.92 23.88 -4.71
C THR A 194 3.43 25.27 -4.34
N ARG A 195 4.27 25.86 -5.18
CA ARG A 195 4.87 27.20 -4.98
C ARG A 195 3.98 28.35 -5.42
#